data_24fafb31d9058eb75be440b006bf8e01
#
_entry.id   24fafb31d9058eb75be440b006bf8e01
#
_cell.length_a   1.000
_cell.length_b   1.000
_cell.length_c   1.000
_cell.angle_alpha   90.00
_cell.angle_beta   90.00
_cell.angle_gamma   90.00
#
_symmetry.space_group_name_H-M   'P 1'
#
loop_
_entity.id
_entity.type
_entity.pdbx_description
1 polymer ?
#
loop_
_entity_poly.entity_id
_entity_poly.type
_entity_poly.pdbx_seq_one_letter_code
_entity_poly.pdbx_strand_id
1 'polypeptide(L)'
;MIEGLVAGNIWGEPEKRVGKNNSIFVVAKVRAQGSQPELVIVNVIAFDVTACKALMALRDGDAVSLAGSLLPKVWIDKQGVSRAALDMIASRVLALDPAQPEPV
;
A
#
# COMPACT_ATOMS: atom_id res chain seq x y z
N MET A 1 17.74 4.00 -5.93
CA MET A 1 16.53 3.29 -5.51
C MET A 1 16.31 3.52 -4.02
N ILE A 2 15.11 3.86 -3.65
CA ILE A 2 14.75 4.01 -2.23
C ILE A 2 13.95 2.79 -1.83
N GLU A 3 14.40 2.08 -0.83
CA GLU A 3 13.66 0.95 -0.28
C GLU A 3 13.27 1.26 1.14
N GLY A 4 12.09 0.81 1.54
CA GLY A 4 11.63 1.09 2.88
C GLY A 4 10.41 0.29 3.27
N LEU A 5 9.95 0.59 4.45
CA LEU A 5 8.78 -0.02 5.05
C LEU A 5 7.69 1.02 5.19
N VAL A 6 6.46 0.61 4.88
CA VAL A 6 5.29 1.44 5.08
C VAL A 6 4.28 0.64 5.88
N ALA A 7 3.77 1.23 6.95
CA ALA A 7 2.69 0.65 7.73
C ALA A 7 1.48 1.59 7.67
N GLY A 8 0.31 1.03 7.53
CA GLY A 8 -0.90 1.81 7.47
C GLY A 8 -2.12 0.93 7.33
N ASN A 9 -3.17 1.51 6.77
CA ASN A 9 -4.45 0.81 6.58
C ASN A 9 -4.85 0.85 5.12
N ILE A 10 -5.36 -0.27 4.63
CA ILE A 10 -5.87 -0.36 3.26
C ILE A 10 -7.04 0.61 3.11
N TRP A 11 -7.03 1.35 2.02
CA TRP A 11 -8.10 2.27 1.65
C TRP A 11 -8.76 1.78 0.38
N GLY A 12 -10.00 1.32 0.50
CA GLY A 12 -10.72 0.71 -0.59
C GLY A 12 -10.36 -0.76 -0.75
N GLU A 13 -10.69 -1.31 -1.90
CA GLU A 13 -10.44 -2.71 -2.19
C GLU A 13 -9.22 -2.86 -3.11
N PRO A 14 -8.30 -3.78 -2.81
CA PRO A 14 -7.24 -4.09 -3.75
C PRO A 14 -7.81 -4.64 -5.05
N GLU A 15 -7.20 -4.30 -6.17
CA GLU A 15 -7.65 -4.73 -7.49
C GLU A 15 -6.60 -5.52 -8.22
N LYS A 16 -7.02 -6.65 -8.77
CA LYS A 16 -6.19 -7.45 -9.66
C LYS A 16 -6.32 -6.91 -11.06
N ARG A 17 -5.20 -6.72 -11.73
CA ARG A 17 -5.17 -6.22 -13.11
C ARG A 17 -4.28 -7.10 -13.96
N VAL A 18 -4.56 -7.10 -15.25
CA VAL A 18 -3.79 -7.85 -16.23
C VAL A 18 -3.06 -6.84 -17.12
N GLY A 19 -1.76 -6.95 -17.17
CA GLY A 19 -0.92 -6.12 -18.02
C GLY A 19 -0.61 -6.78 -19.33
N LYS A 20 0.44 -6.26 -19.99
CA LYS A 20 0.91 -6.83 -21.25
C LYS A 20 1.40 -8.25 -21.04
N ASN A 21 1.23 -9.09 -22.07
CA ASN A 21 1.66 -10.50 -22.05
C ASN A 21 0.99 -11.30 -20.93
N ASN A 22 -0.26 -10.93 -20.58
CA ASN A 22 -1.03 -11.61 -19.54
C ASN A 22 -0.36 -11.61 -18.17
N SER A 23 0.57 -10.68 -17.93
CA SER A 23 1.16 -10.56 -16.61
C SER A 23 0.10 -9.99 -15.63
N ILE A 24 0.05 -10.60 -14.45
CA ILE A 24 -0.93 -10.22 -13.43
C ILE A 24 -0.23 -9.37 -12.38
N PHE A 25 -0.87 -8.28 -11.99
CA PHE A 25 -0.40 -7.46 -10.89
C PHE A 25 -1.60 -6.98 -10.07
N VAL A 26 -1.32 -6.54 -8.85
CA VAL A 26 -2.35 -6.06 -7.94
C VAL A 26 -2.02 -4.62 -7.56
N VAL A 27 -3.03 -3.76 -7.57
CA VAL A 27 -2.90 -2.37 -7.12
C VAL A 27 -3.76 -2.17 -5.89
N ALA A 28 -3.27 -1.34 -4.98
CA ALA A 28 -3.98 -1.00 -3.76
C ALA A 28 -3.56 0.39 -3.30
N LYS A 29 -4.38 0.97 -2.43
CA LYS A 29 -4.02 2.23 -1.77
C LYS A 29 -3.93 2.00 -0.28
N VAL A 30 -2.95 2.63 0.34
CA VAL A 30 -2.72 2.52 1.78
C VAL A 30 -2.66 3.93 2.35
N ARG A 31 -3.37 4.14 3.44
CA ARG A 31 -3.25 5.37 4.21
C ARG A 31 -2.16 5.18 5.23
N ALA A 32 -1.12 5.96 5.12
CA ALA A 32 -0.02 5.95 6.07
C ALA A 32 -0.01 7.27 6.82
N GLN A 33 0.22 7.22 8.12
CA GLN A 33 0.33 8.40 8.94
C GLN A 33 1.73 8.48 9.52
N GLY A 34 2.40 9.58 9.25
CA GLY A 34 3.73 9.81 9.77
C GLY A 34 3.68 10.43 11.17
N SER A 35 4.74 11.12 11.55
CA SER A 35 4.83 11.82 12.83
C SER A 35 3.92 13.04 12.88
N GLN A 36 3.50 13.56 11.76
CA GLN A 36 2.55 14.66 11.64
C GLN A 36 1.13 14.10 11.48
N PRO A 37 0.09 14.89 11.78
CA PRO A 37 -1.28 14.42 11.62
C PRO A 37 -1.72 14.21 10.16
N GLU A 38 -0.93 14.66 9.21
CA GLU A 38 -1.25 14.49 7.80
C GLU A 38 -1.16 13.04 7.38
N LEU A 39 -2.16 12.60 6.63
CA LEU A 39 -2.14 11.29 6.01
C LEU A 39 -1.41 11.35 4.68
N VAL A 40 -0.62 10.34 4.41
CA VAL A 40 0.03 10.18 3.13
C VAL A 40 -0.60 8.97 2.44
N ILE A 41 -1.03 9.15 1.20
CA ILE A 41 -1.57 8.06 0.41
C ILE A 41 -0.41 7.37 -0.30
N VAL A 42 -0.33 6.07 -0.11
CA VAL A 42 0.66 5.23 -0.77
C VAL A 42 -0.04 4.42 -1.84
N ASN A 43 0.36 4.64 -3.09
CA ASN A 43 -0.16 3.85 -4.22
C ASN A 43 0.73 2.63 -4.36
N VAL A 44 0.18 1.46 -4.11
CA VAL A 44 0.93 0.21 -4.03
C VAL A 44 0.66 -0.62 -5.28
N ILE A 45 1.72 -1.14 -5.86
CA ILE A 45 1.62 -2.12 -6.93
C ILE A 45 2.48 -3.33 -6.55
N ALA A 46 1.96 -4.53 -6.77
CA ALA A 46 2.68 -5.76 -6.50
C ALA A 46 2.70 -6.63 -7.75
N PHE A 47 3.86 -7.14 -8.09
CA PHE A 47 4.04 -8.06 -9.22
C PHE A 47 4.35 -9.47 -8.75
N ASP A 48 4.96 -9.60 -7.59
CA ASP A 48 5.31 -10.91 -7.02
C ASP A 48 4.05 -11.69 -6.64
N VAL A 49 4.02 -12.97 -6.95
CA VAL A 49 2.84 -13.81 -6.73
C VAL A 49 2.43 -13.83 -5.25
N THR A 50 3.40 -13.97 -4.37
CA THR A 50 3.11 -14.02 -2.92
C THR A 50 2.58 -12.68 -2.43
N ALA A 51 3.18 -11.57 -2.86
CA ALA A 51 2.72 -10.24 -2.50
C ALA A 51 1.32 -9.97 -3.05
N CYS A 52 1.04 -10.37 -4.30
CA CYS A 52 -0.27 -10.23 -4.91
C CYS A 52 -1.35 -10.96 -4.11
N LYS A 53 -1.08 -12.20 -3.73
CA LYS A 53 -2.03 -12.98 -2.93
C LYS A 53 -2.29 -12.34 -1.57
N ALA A 54 -1.24 -11.86 -0.93
CA ALA A 54 -1.38 -11.22 0.37
C ALA A 54 -2.21 -9.95 0.28
N LEU A 55 -1.98 -9.12 -0.75
CA LEU A 55 -2.77 -7.90 -0.96
C LEU A 55 -4.23 -8.21 -1.25
N MET A 56 -4.50 -9.20 -2.10
CA MET A 56 -5.88 -9.53 -2.47
C MET A 56 -6.69 -10.09 -1.29
N ALA A 57 -6.02 -10.60 -0.28
CA ALA A 57 -6.67 -11.09 0.93
C ALA A 57 -7.08 -9.96 1.89
N LEU A 58 -6.61 -8.74 1.65
CA LEU A 58 -6.89 -7.60 2.51
C LEU A 58 -8.17 -6.88 2.07
N ARG A 59 -8.79 -6.22 3.02
CA ARG A 59 -10.01 -5.44 2.80
C ARG A 59 -9.82 -4.01 3.30
N ASP A 60 -10.73 -3.13 2.90
CA ASP A 60 -10.72 -1.76 3.36
C ASP A 60 -10.62 -1.69 4.88
N GLY A 61 -9.71 -0.89 5.36
CA GLY A 61 -9.49 -0.69 6.78
C GLY A 61 -8.47 -1.64 7.41
N ASP A 62 -8.09 -2.71 6.73
CA ASP A 62 -7.14 -3.67 7.29
C ASP A 62 -5.77 -3.04 7.49
N ALA A 63 -5.15 -3.35 8.62
CA ALA A 63 -3.80 -2.92 8.91
C ALA A 63 -2.80 -3.77 8.13
N VAL A 64 -1.79 -3.11 7.58
CA VAL A 64 -0.82 -3.77 6.72
C VAL A 64 0.56 -3.13 6.89
N SER A 65 1.59 -3.95 6.74
CA SER A 65 2.96 -3.49 6.64
C SER A 65 3.53 -3.97 5.31
N LEU A 66 4.17 -3.05 4.60
CA LEU A 66 4.68 -3.29 3.26
C LEU A 66 6.16 -2.97 3.19
N ALA A 67 6.89 -3.77 2.44
CA ALA A 67 8.28 -3.47 2.13
C ALA A 67 8.49 -3.44 0.63
N GLY A 68 9.27 -2.52 0.15
CA GLY A 68 9.56 -2.42 -1.28
C GLY A 68 10.23 -1.13 -1.68
N SER A 69 10.19 -0.86 -2.97
CA SER A 69 10.76 0.35 -3.55
C SER A 69 9.77 1.49 -3.45
N LEU A 70 10.27 2.64 -3.04
CA LEU A 70 9.47 3.85 -2.84
C LEU A 70 9.85 4.92 -3.84
N LEU A 71 8.86 5.62 -4.34
CA LEU A 71 9.04 6.81 -5.16
C LEU A 71 8.15 7.92 -4.62
N PRO A 72 8.74 8.96 -4.02
CA PRO A 72 7.94 10.09 -3.55
C PRO A 72 7.31 10.84 -4.72
N LYS A 73 6.09 11.31 -4.50
CA LYS A 73 5.36 12.11 -5.48
C LYS A 73 4.63 13.25 -4.81
N VAL A 74 4.29 14.25 -5.61
CA VAL A 74 3.45 15.35 -5.20
C VAL A 74 2.29 15.41 -6.18
N TRP A 75 1.08 15.55 -5.66
CA TRP A 75 -0.09 15.80 -6.48
C TRP A 75 -0.80 17.05 -5.98
N ILE A 76 -1.56 17.66 -6.88
CA ILE A 76 -2.27 18.90 -6.57
C ILE A 76 -3.75 18.57 -6.52
N ASP A 77 -4.38 18.89 -5.39
CA ASP A 77 -5.80 18.60 -5.20
C ASP A 77 -6.66 19.65 -5.92
N LYS A 78 -7.99 19.48 -5.83
CA LYS A 78 -8.93 20.35 -6.50
C LYS A 78 -8.87 21.79 -6.03
N GLN A 79 -8.30 22.02 -4.87
CA GLN A 79 -8.17 23.34 -4.27
C GLN A 79 -6.82 23.98 -4.54
N GLY A 80 -5.98 23.32 -5.34
CA GLY A 80 -4.65 23.82 -5.68
C GLY A 80 -3.60 23.58 -4.61
N VAL A 81 -3.90 22.74 -3.61
CA VAL A 81 -2.97 22.44 -2.52
C VAL A 81 -2.11 21.26 -2.91
N SER A 82 -0.79 21.38 -2.71
CA SER A 82 0.14 20.28 -2.95
C SER A 82 0.02 19.24 -1.83
N ARG A 83 -0.11 17.99 -2.23
CA ARG A 83 -0.22 16.85 -1.31
C ARG A 83 0.91 15.87 -1.57
N ALA A 84 1.50 15.39 -0.50
CA ALA A 84 2.53 14.35 -0.60
C ALA A 84 1.88 12.99 -0.85
N ALA A 85 2.51 12.19 -1.68
CA ALA A 85 2.11 10.82 -1.93
C ALA A 85 3.34 9.98 -2.18
N LEU A 86 3.19 8.67 -2.08
CA LEU A 86 4.24 7.72 -2.39
C LEU A 86 3.71 6.69 -3.36
N ASP A 87 4.53 6.32 -4.32
CA ASP A 87 4.30 5.10 -5.09
C ASP A 87 5.22 4.04 -4.53
N MET A 88 4.71 2.83 -4.41
CA MET A 88 5.49 1.71 -3.89
C MET A 88 5.32 0.49 -4.78
N ILE A 89 6.44 -0.13 -5.12
CA ILE A 89 6.43 -1.48 -5.67
C ILE A 89 6.68 -2.41 -4.48
N ALA A 90 5.64 -3.07 -4.03
CA ALA A 90 5.72 -3.91 -2.84
C ALA A 90 6.31 -5.26 -3.19
N SER A 91 7.37 -5.63 -2.50
CA SER A 91 7.97 -6.95 -2.62
C SER A 91 7.52 -7.89 -1.50
N ARG A 92 7.11 -7.32 -0.37
CA ARG A 92 6.59 -8.09 0.76
C ARG A 92 5.38 -7.39 1.35
N VAL A 93 4.39 -8.19 1.73
CA VAL A 93 3.16 -7.72 2.32
C VAL A 93 2.89 -8.53 3.57
N LEU A 94 2.74 -7.87 4.69
CA LEU A 94 2.40 -8.51 5.95
C LEU A 94 1.08 -7.94 6.45
N ALA A 95 0.07 -8.79 6.51
CA ALA A 95 -1.19 -8.41 7.11
C ALA A 95 -1.03 -8.39 8.63
N LEU A 96 -1.43 -7.28 9.24
CA LEU A 96 -1.42 -7.13 10.67
C LEU A 96 -2.84 -7.41 11.16
N ASP A 97 -3.00 -8.45 11.95
CA ASP A 97 -4.31 -8.83 12.45
C ASP A 97 -4.52 -8.26 13.86
N PRO A 98 -5.27 -7.14 13.97
CA PRO A 98 -5.50 -6.54 15.27
C PRO A 98 -6.46 -7.34 16.15
N ALA A 99 -7.15 -8.34 15.58
CA ALA A 99 -8.16 -9.11 16.29
C ALA A 99 -7.58 -10.30 17.03
N GLN A 100 -6.30 -10.56 16.90
CA GLN A 100 -5.68 -11.69 17.60
C GLN A 100 -4.98 -11.20 18.86
N PRO A 101 -5.64 -11.37 20.02
CA PRO A 101 -4.95 -11.07 21.26
C PRO A 101 -3.79 -12.05 21.43
N GLU A 102 -2.64 -11.50 21.79
CA GLU A 102 -1.52 -12.33 22.10
C GLU A 102 -1.86 -13.27 23.26
N PRO A 103 -1.66 -14.57 23.10
CA PRO A 103 -1.78 -15.46 24.24
C PRO A 103 -0.68 -15.13 25.23
N VAL A 104 -1.06 -14.75 26.37
CA VAL A 104 -0.12 -14.39 27.42
C VAL A 104 0.37 -15.63 28.12
#